data_d789d3b7f803283b6517dc733c38c8d6
#
_entry.id   d789d3b7f803283b6517dc733c38c8d6
#
_cell.length_a   1.000
_cell.length_b   1.000
_cell.length_c   1.000
_cell.angle_alpha   90.00
_cell.angle_beta   90.00
_cell.angle_gamma   90.00
#
_symmetry.space_group_name_H-M   'P 1'
#
loop_
_entity.id
_entity.type
_entity.pdbx_description
1 polymer ?
#
loop_
_entity_poly.entity_id
_entity_poly.type
_entity_poly.pdbx_seq_one_letter_code
_entity_poly.pdbx_strand_id
1 'polypeptide(L)'
;MSKLNNIPIIDLFAGPGGLGEGFSSVYKGKGRKRVFDIRLSIEKDEDAHKTLLFRSFFRQFDPGKVPKEYYKVLQHSNIEQREIAKEELFTQYPKEYQTAINEAWQAELGSENFSSKEVDKRIKKSLGKAKDWMLIGGPPCQAFSLVGRSRVGGIDEEDHRVYLYKEYLRIIAVHHPSVFIMENVKGLLSAKVDGEKVFNWMKRDLQEPSSVFKGVNSPKYRIYSLTTEPERFDENGYPCYKDDKNYLIKSEKYGVPQRRHRVILLGIREDINVIPEILKPHEKEINLEDVIGDLPKIRSGLNRSFLSSKIVKGKKKRCYKKEDDSDINWLNMINSFRKEIISWNGFAKDYSNKEIISFDKGIGSEFVKCKTPSVKNPLYDWYSDSEVNGVSNHISRSHLVQDLKRYMFSSMFTSTYKHFPRLHEYNQHSTELLPDHENAKSGKFADRFRVQLPNQPATTVTSHISKDGHYFIHYDSNQCRSLTVREAARIQTFPDNYLFCGARTAQFHQVGNAVPPYLAKQIAEVVLNVFKAHSL
;
A
#
# COMPACT_ATOMS: atom_id res chain seq x y z
N MET A 1 -22.75 18.22 25.21
CA MET A 1 -21.91 17.57 24.15
C MET A 1 -21.82 18.52 22.97
N SER A 2 -20.68 19.17 22.76
CA SER A 2 -20.48 20.08 21.63
C SER A 2 -20.74 19.31 20.33
N LYS A 3 -21.49 19.91 19.42
CA LYS A 3 -21.70 19.37 18.06
C LYS A 3 -20.36 19.46 17.32
N LEU A 4 -19.49 18.46 17.49
CA LEU A 4 -18.29 18.34 16.65
C LEU A 4 -18.81 18.24 15.20
N ASN A 5 -18.63 19.30 14.42
CA ASN A 5 -18.91 19.28 13.00
C ASN A 5 -17.97 18.30 12.30
N ASN A 6 -18.30 17.86 11.11
CA ASN A 6 -17.39 17.03 10.33
C ASN A 6 -16.06 17.77 10.16
N ILE A 7 -14.93 17.09 10.44
CA ILE A 7 -13.59 17.65 10.35
C ILE A 7 -13.11 17.55 8.89
N PRO A 8 -12.92 18.68 8.18
CA PRO A 8 -12.44 18.67 6.81
C PRO A 8 -11.01 18.16 6.71
N ILE A 9 -10.74 17.38 5.67
CA ILE A 9 -9.40 16.86 5.35
C ILE A 9 -9.00 17.29 3.93
N ILE A 10 -7.74 17.73 3.81
CA ILE A 10 -7.02 17.83 2.53
C ILE A 10 -5.97 16.69 2.53
N ASP A 11 -5.99 15.86 1.49
CA ASP A 11 -5.10 14.70 1.32
C ASP A 11 -4.14 14.95 0.16
N LEU A 12 -2.84 15.10 0.45
CA LEU A 12 -1.81 15.36 -0.54
C LEU A 12 -1.02 14.10 -0.84
N PHE A 13 -0.67 13.90 -2.12
CA PHE A 13 0.01 12.69 -2.58
C PHE A 13 -0.79 11.43 -2.20
N ALA A 14 -2.10 11.51 -2.44
CA ALA A 14 -3.09 10.59 -1.90
C ALA A 14 -2.89 9.14 -2.36
N GLY A 15 -2.22 8.93 -3.50
CA GLY A 15 -2.13 7.61 -4.12
C GLY A 15 -3.53 7.05 -4.41
N PRO A 16 -3.77 5.76 -4.16
CA PRO A 16 -5.13 5.22 -4.27
C PRO A 16 -6.06 5.63 -3.11
N GLY A 17 -5.60 6.43 -2.14
CA GLY A 17 -6.43 6.93 -1.03
C GLY A 17 -6.35 6.12 0.27
N GLY A 18 -5.22 5.48 0.57
CA GLY A 18 -5.09 4.64 1.78
C GLY A 18 -5.26 5.38 3.09
N LEU A 19 -4.65 6.57 3.24
CA LEU A 19 -4.89 7.44 4.41
C LEU A 19 -6.34 7.89 4.48
N GLY A 20 -6.85 8.46 3.38
CA GLY A 20 -8.24 8.92 3.30
C GLY A 20 -9.27 7.83 3.62
N GLU A 21 -9.02 6.57 3.21
CA GLU A 21 -9.89 5.43 3.54
C GLU A 21 -9.96 5.18 5.05
N GLY A 22 -8.80 5.17 5.73
CA GLY A 22 -8.78 4.99 7.17
C GLY A 22 -9.49 6.10 7.92
N PHE A 23 -9.23 7.36 7.58
CA PHE A 23 -9.88 8.51 8.21
C PHE A 23 -11.38 8.53 7.94
N SER A 24 -11.82 8.32 6.71
CA SER A 24 -13.26 8.33 6.36
C SER A 24 -14.05 7.14 6.93
N SER A 25 -13.37 6.13 7.48
CA SER A 25 -13.99 4.97 8.14
C SER A 25 -14.35 5.19 9.61
N VAL A 26 -14.02 6.36 10.19
CA VAL A 26 -14.39 6.71 11.56
C VAL A 26 -15.78 7.34 11.57
N TYR A 27 -16.70 6.74 12.34
CA TYR A 27 -18.10 7.13 12.37
C TYR A 27 -18.54 7.62 13.75
N LYS A 28 -19.58 8.47 13.79
CA LYS A 28 -20.24 8.92 15.01
C LYS A 28 -21.76 8.63 14.98
N GLY A 29 -22.30 8.38 16.17
CA GLY A 29 -23.74 8.21 16.39
C GLY A 29 -24.35 6.97 15.76
N LYS A 30 -25.63 6.70 16.07
CA LYS A 30 -26.40 5.55 15.55
C LYS A 30 -26.56 5.58 14.02
N GLY A 31 -26.52 6.77 13.39
CA GLY A 31 -26.61 6.95 11.94
C GLY A 31 -25.29 6.75 11.20
N ARG A 32 -24.20 6.34 11.87
CA ARG A 32 -22.88 6.11 11.28
C ARG A 32 -22.41 7.24 10.36
N LYS A 33 -22.59 8.50 10.77
CA LYS A 33 -22.07 9.65 10.00
C LYS A 33 -20.55 9.70 10.10
N ARG A 34 -19.86 9.94 8.99
CA ARG A 34 -18.42 10.13 8.98
C ARG A 34 -18.02 11.32 9.85
N VAL A 35 -16.97 11.15 10.64
CA VAL A 35 -16.41 12.22 11.46
C VAL A 35 -15.48 13.08 10.63
N PHE A 36 -14.69 12.46 9.77
CA PHE A 36 -13.76 13.10 8.88
C PHE A 36 -14.34 13.18 7.47
N ASP A 37 -14.22 14.35 6.87
CA ASP A 37 -14.77 14.71 5.56
C ASP A 37 -13.62 15.03 4.60
N ILE A 38 -13.29 14.09 3.71
CA ILE A 38 -12.26 14.31 2.70
C ILE A 38 -12.83 15.30 1.67
N ARG A 39 -12.31 16.52 1.65
CA ARG A 39 -12.79 17.58 0.75
C ARG A 39 -11.95 17.79 -0.49
N LEU A 40 -10.68 17.39 -0.43
CA LEU A 40 -9.77 17.43 -1.57
C LEU A 40 -8.69 16.37 -1.37
N SER A 41 -8.49 15.56 -2.40
CA SER A 41 -7.35 14.63 -2.50
C SER A 41 -6.60 14.96 -3.79
N ILE A 42 -5.27 15.10 -3.70
CA ILE A 42 -4.42 15.45 -4.86
C ILE A 42 -3.52 14.25 -5.17
N GLU A 43 -3.61 13.76 -6.42
CA GLU A 43 -2.79 12.67 -6.92
C GLU A 43 -2.41 12.93 -8.39
N LYS A 44 -1.15 12.67 -8.75
CA LYS A 44 -0.66 12.91 -10.11
C LYS A 44 -0.80 11.71 -11.04
N ASP A 45 -0.65 10.49 -10.50
CA ASP A 45 -0.71 9.26 -11.28
C ASP A 45 -2.14 9.01 -11.76
N GLU A 46 -2.31 8.83 -13.07
CA GLU A 46 -3.60 8.71 -13.72
C GLU A 46 -4.39 7.49 -13.22
N ASP A 47 -3.74 6.32 -13.07
CA ASP A 47 -4.40 5.09 -12.66
C ASP A 47 -4.75 5.12 -11.16
N ALA A 48 -3.86 5.70 -10.33
CA ALA A 48 -4.16 5.92 -8.91
C ALA A 48 -5.31 6.93 -8.74
N HIS A 49 -5.34 7.99 -9.54
CA HIS A 49 -6.44 8.94 -9.55
C HIS A 49 -7.78 8.30 -9.94
N LYS A 50 -7.81 7.40 -10.96
CA LYS A 50 -9.04 6.66 -11.32
C LYS A 50 -9.57 5.84 -10.14
N THR A 51 -8.69 5.17 -9.40
CA THR A 51 -9.03 4.44 -8.17
C THR A 51 -9.56 5.38 -7.09
N LEU A 52 -8.86 6.48 -6.86
CA LEU A 52 -9.21 7.50 -5.88
C LEU A 52 -10.58 8.13 -6.19
N LEU A 53 -10.83 8.49 -7.44
CA LEU A 53 -12.11 9.05 -7.91
C LEU A 53 -13.27 8.08 -7.68
N PHE A 54 -13.08 6.80 -8.04
CA PHE A 54 -14.12 5.78 -7.84
C PHE A 54 -14.40 5.55 -6.35
N ARG A 55 -13.37 5.60 -5.49
CA ARG A 55 -13.54 5.53 -4.04
C ARG A 55 -14.13 6.80 -3.45
N SER A 56 -13.78 7.97 -3.99
CA SER A 56 -14.41 9.24 -3.64
C SER A 56 -15.91 9.23 -3.92
N PHE A 57 -16.32 8.70 -5.09
CA PHE A 57 -17.73 8.49 -5.42
C PHE A 57 -18.45 7.58 -4.40
N PHE A 58 -17.84 6.45 -4.01
CA PHE A 58 -18.38 5.59 -2.94
C PHE A 58 -18.63 6.35 -1.63
N ARG A 59 -17.73 7.27 -1.28
CA ARG A 59 -17.84 8.06 -0.04
C ARG A 59 -18.95 9.09 -0.05
N GLN A 60 -19.54 9.42 -1.20
CA GLN A 60 -20.69 10.32 -1.26
C GLN A 60 -21.97 9.72 -0.67
N PHE A 61 -21.99 8.42 -0.50
CA PHE A 61 -23.12 7.71 0.11
C PHE A 61 -22.86 7.40 1.59
N ASP A 62 -23.92 7.47 2.40
CA ASP A 62 -23.87 6.99 3.78
C ASP A 62 -23.56 5.48 3.82
N PRO A 63 -22.90 4.97 4.87
CA PRO A 63 -22.70 3.55 5.05
C PRO A 63 -24.00 2.75 4.97
N GLY A 64 -24.03 1.72 4.13
CA GLY A 64 -25.22 0.90 3.89
C GLY A 64 -26.24 1.50 2.91
N LYS A 65 -25.96 2.67 2.33
CA LYS A 65 -26.82 3.31 1.32
C LYS A 65 -26.14 3.44 -0.05
N VAL A 66 -25.02 2.77 -0.24
CA VAL A 66 -24.32 2.73 -1.54
C VAL A 66 -25.23 2.00 -2.55
N PRO A 67 -25.43 2.56 -3.76
CA PRO A 67 -26.34 1.97 -4.73
C PRO A 67 -25.86 0.61 -5.22
N LYS A 68 -26.80 -0.28 -5.55
CA LYS A 68 -26.50 -1.64 -6.05
C LYS A 68 -25.68 -1.60 -7.36
N GLU A 69 -25.86 -0.57 -8.15
CA GLU A 69 -25.13 -0.32 -9.40
C GLU A 69 -23.63 -0.19 -9.16
N TYR A 70 -23.21 0.38 -8.03
CA TYR A 70 -21.80 0.42 -7.61
C TYR A 70 -21.24 -1.00 -7.48
N TYR A 71 -21.96 -1.89 -6.82
CA TYR A 71 -21.53 -3.27 -6.62
C TYR A 71 -21.55 -4.07 -7.93
N LYS A 72 -22.46 -3.77 -8.86
CA LYS A 72 -22.43 -4.34 -10.20
C LYS A 72 -21.12 -4.00 -10.93
N VAL A 73 -20.64 -2.76 -10.83
CA VAL A 73 -19.32 -2.39 -11.39
C VAL A 73 -18.20 -3.26 -10.81
N LEU A 74 -18.18 -3.51 -9.50
CA LEU A 74 -17.20 -4.39 -8.87
C LEU A 74 -17.26 -5.82 -9.40
N GLN A 75 -18.48 -6.33 -9.69
CA GLN A 75 -18.77 -7.71 -10.03
C GLN A 75 -18.48 -8.06 -11.49
N HIS A 76 -18.12 -7.12 -12.35
CA HIS A 76 -17.70 -7.42 -13.71
C HIS A 76 -16.30 -8.04 -13.75
N SER A 77 -16.21 -9.22 -14.39
CA SER A 77 -14.95 -9.92 -14.63
C SER A 77 -14.20 -9.44 -15.88
N ASN A 78 -14.90 -8.76 -16.79
CA ASN A 78 -14.35 -8.13 -18.00
C ASN A 78 -14.12 -6.63 -17.74
N ILE A 79 -12.92 -6.12 -18.06
CA ILE A 79 -12.53 -4.73 -17.81
C ILE A 79 -13.36 -3.75 -18.65
N GLU A 80 -13.61 -4.07 -19.94
CA GLU A 80 -14.39 -3.18 -20.83
C GLU A 80 -15.83 -3.03 -20.34
N GLN A 81 -16.47 -4.13 -19.98
CA GLN A 81 -17.83 -4.11 -19.42
C GLN A 81 -17.89 -3.37 -18.08
N ARG A 82 -16.83 -3.49 -17.26
CA ARG A 82 -16.70 -2.76 -16.01
C ARG A 82 -16.63 -1.24 -16.25
N GLU A 83 -15.85 -0.79 -17.23
CA GLU A 83 -15.77 0.64 -17.55
C GLU A 83 -17.10 1.19 -18.06
N ILE A 84 -17.81 0.45 -18.92
CA ILE A 84 -19.17 0.80 -19.39
C ILE A 84 -20.13 0.94 -18.18
N ALA A 85 -20.18 -0.07 -17.31
CA ALA A 85 -21.03 -0.06 -16.12
C ALA A 85 -20.68 1.11 -15.15
N LYS A 86 -19.41 1.50 -15.10
CA LYS A 86 -18.95 2.65 -14.31
C LYS A 86 -19.43 3.98 -14.89
N GLU A 87 -19.39 4.14 -16.21
CA GLU A 87 -19.92 5.32 -16.88
C GLU A 87 -21.43 5.45 -16.72
N GLU A 88 -22.17 4.33 -16.84
CA GLU A 88 -23.60 4.28 -16.56
C GLU A 88 -23.92 4.66 -15.13
N LEU A 89 -23.16 4.15 -14.15
CA LEU A 89 -23.27 4.51 -12.74
C LEU A 89 -23.10 6.02 -12.52
N PHE A 90 -22.08 6.62 -13.10
CA PHE A 90 -21.81 8.05 -12.96
C PHE A 90 -22.90 8.92 -13.60
N THR A 91 -23.49 8.44 -14.71
CA THR A 91 -24.63 9.08 -15.38
C THR A 91 -25.90 9.03 -14.52
N GLN A 92 -26.12 7.94 -13.79
CA GLN A 92 -27.29 7.79 -12.90
C GLN A 92 -27.19 8.64 -11.63
N TYR A 93 -25.95 8.91 -11.16
CA TYR A 93 -25.71 9.67 -9.92
C TYR A 93 -24.82 10.91 -10.18
N PRO A 94 -25.28 11.88 -11.00
CA PRO A 94 -24.45 12.98 -11.49
C PRO A 94 -24.01 13.95 -10.39
N LYS A 95 -24.79 14.11 -9.31
CA LYS A 95 -24.44 14.99 -8.18
C LYS A 95 -23.29 14.41 -7.38
N GLU A 96 -23.37 13.14 -7.04
CA GLU A 96 -22.34 12.41 -6.30
C GLU A 96 -21.07 12.31 -7.13
N TYR A 97 -21.19 12.08 -8.43
CA TYR A 97 -20.05 12.05 -9.35
C TYR A 97 -19.38 13.43 -9.45
N GLN A 98 -20.14 14.51 -9.60
CA GLN A 98 -19.57 15.84 -9.61
C GLN A 98 -18.87 16.19 -8.30
N THR A 99 -19.40 15.75 -7.17
CA THR A 99 -18.76 15.93 -5.86
C THR A 99 -17.46 15.12 -5.78
N ALA A 100 -17.47 13.90 -6.28
CA ALA A 100 -16.27 13.06 -6.33
C ALA A 100 -15.16 13.65 -7.23
N ILE A 101 -15.51 14.24 -8.39
CA ILE A 101 -14.56 14.97 -9.25
C ILE A 101 -13.97 16.20 -8.53
N ASN A 102 -14.77 16.89 -7.75
CA ASN A 102 -14.30 18.05 -7.00
C ASN A 102 -13.37 17.62 -5.84
N GLU A 103 -13.61 16.46 -5.23
CA GLU A 103 -12.79 15.89 -4.17
C GLU A 103 -11.49 15.29 -4.71
N ALA A 104 -11.55 14.43 -5.73
CA ALA A 104 -10.38 13.80 -6.33
C ALA A 104 -9.84 14.65 -7.49
N TRP A 105 -8.69 15.28 -7.26
CA TRP A 105 -8.06 16.13 -8.25
C TRP A 105 -6.78 15.50 -8.79
N GLN A 106 -6.77 15.27 -10.12
CA GLN A 106 -5.55 14.85 -10.80
C GLN A 106 -4.64 16.05 -11.04
N ALA A 107 -3.59 16.17 -10.21
CA ALA A 107 -2.62 17.25 -10.32
C ALA A 107 -1.25 16.85 -9.77
N GLU A 108 -0.20 17.36 -10.38
CA GLU A 108 1.18 17.22 -9.91
C GLU A 108 1.59 18.47 -9.15
N LEU A 109 1.66 18.34 -7.81
CA LEU A 109 2.12 19.43 -6.95
C LEU A 109 3.55 19.83 -7.31
N GLY A 110 3.83 21.12 -7.34
CA GLY A 110 5.14 21.66 -7.64
C GLY A 110 5.54 21.60 -9.11
N SER A 111 4.62 21.26 -10.02
CA SER A 111 4.87 21.35 -11.46
C SER A 111 4.48 22.72 -12.01
N GLU A 112 5.04 23.09 -13.16
CA GLU A 112 4.70 24.34 -13.86
C GLU A 112 3.23 24.36 -14.31
N ASN A 113 2.62 23.21 -14.55
CA ASN A 113 1.23 23.07 -14.98
C ASN A 113 0.22 23.40 -13.87
N PHE A 114 0.62 23.30 -12.61
CA PHE A 114 -0.24 23.54 -11.44
C PHE A 114 0.46 24.53 -10.50
N SER A 115 0.25 25.81 -10.74
CA SER A 115 0.87 26.86 -9.93
C SER A 115 0.44 26.80 -8.47
N SER A 116 1.32 27.21 -7.55
CA SER A 116 0.99 27.30 -6.13
C SER A 116 -0.27 28.14 -5.85
N LYS A 117 -0.51 29.20 -6.66
CA LYS A 117 -1.73 30.03 -6.56
C LYS A 117 -3.01 29.24 -6.88
N GLU A 118 -2.96 28.36 -7.88
CA GLU A 118 -4.09 27.52 -8.26
C GLU A 118 -4.36 26.46 -7.17
N VAL A 119 -3.32 25.82 -6.66
CA VAL A 119 -3.40 24.87 -5.54
C VAL A 119 -4.03 25.54 -4.32
N ASP A 120 -3.55 26.73 -3.95
CA ASP A 120 -4.07 27.52 -2.82
C ASP A 120 -5.53 27.92 -3.00
N LYS A 121 -5.92 28.34 -4.22
CA LYS A 121 -7.31 28.66 -4.55
C LYS A 121 -8.21 27.42 -4.39
N ARG A 122 -7.74 26.26 -4.83
CA ARG A 122 -8.50 25.01 -4.73
C ARG A 122 -8.65 24.55 -3.28
N ILE A 123 -7.58 24.59 -2.49
CA ILE A 123 -7.61 24.28 -1.05
C ILE A 123 -8.59 25.20 -0.32
N LYS A 124 -8.48 26.54 -0.52
CA LYS A 124 -9.40 27.51 0.08
C LYS A 124 -10.86 27.26 -0.29
N LYS A 125 -11.13 26.96 -1.57
CA LYS A 125 -12.48 26.62 -2.04
C LYS A 125 -13.01 25.37 -1.36
N SER A 126 -12.21 24.33 -1.21
CA SER A 126 -12.60 23.05 -0.60
C SER A 126 -12.82 23.18 0.90
N LEU A 127 -12.00 23.97 1.59
CA LEU A 127 -12.16 24.23 3.03
C LEU A 127 -13.35 25.15 3.34
N GLY A 128 -13.66 26.10 2.46
CA GLY A 128 -14.72 27.08 2.67
C GLY A 128 -14.47 27.94 3.90
N LYS A 129 -15.39 27.90 4.88
CA LYS A 129 -15.31 28.64 6.15
C LYS A 129 -14.76 27.81 7.32
N ALA A 130 -14.24 26.62 7.07
CA ALA A 130 -13.72 25.77 8.14
C ALA A 130 -12.50 26.41 8.80
N LYS A 131 -12.54 26.59 10.10
CA LYS A 131 -11.42 27.08 10.91
C LYS A 131 -10.50 25.95 11.35
N ASP A 132 -11.12 24.83 11.73
CA ASP A 132 -10.43 23.62 12.15
C ASP A 132 -10.54 22.59 11.04
N TRP A 133 -9.40 22.15 10.57
CA TRP A 133 -9.26 21.20 9.48
C TRP A 133 -7.92 20.45 9.59
N MET A 134 -7.77 19.41 8.81
CA MET A 134 -6.64 18.53 8.88
C MET A 134 -5.96 18.35 7.52
N LEU A 135 -4.62 18.30 7.53
CA LEU A 135 -3.80 17.94 6.39
C LEU A 135 -3.25 16.53 6.58
N ILE A 136 -3.45 15.65 5.61
CA ILE A 136 -2.78 14.34 5.59
C ILE A 136 -1.96 14.19 4.31
N GLY A 137 -0.92 13.35 4.33
CA GLY A 137 -0.17 13.04 3.12
C GLY A 137 1.15 12.33 3.36
N GLY A 138 1.67 11.76 2.28
CA GLY A 138 2.97 11.11 2.23
C GLY A 138 3.83 11.70 1.11
N PRO A 139 4.51 12.85 1.31
CA PRO A 139 5.33 13.44 0.25
C PRO A 139 6.42 12.44 -0.17
N PRO A 140 6.59 12.19 -1.50
CA PRO A 140 7.54 11.21 -2.00
C PRO A 140 8.96 11.49 -1.53
N CYS A 141 9.58 10.48 -0.91
CA CYS A 141 10.90 10.57 -0.32
C CYS A 141 11.90 9.62 -1.01
N GLN A 142 11.85 9.54 -2.33
CA GLN A 142 12.74 8.64 -3.08
C GLN A 142 14.21 9.03 -2.95
N ALA A 143 14.53 10.30 -2.74
CA ALA A 143 15.88 10.78 -2.47
C ALA A 143 16.48 10.20 -1.17
N PHE A 144 15.64 9.91 -0.19
CA PHE A 144 16.05 9.44 1.14
C PHE A 144 15.95 7.92 1.31
N SER A 145 15.40 7.19 0.33
CA SER A 145 15.36 5.73 0.36
C SER A 145 16.72 5.11 -0.01
N LEU A 146 17.05 3.93 0.56
CA LEU A 146 18.27 3.18 0.22
C LEU A 146 18.38 2.88 -1.28
N VAL A 147 17.26 2.58 -1.93
CA VAL A 147 17.18 2.28 -3.38
C VAL A 147 17.33 3.56 -4.20
N GLY A 148 16.79 4.67 -3.75
CA GLY A 148 16.94 5.98 -4.39
C GLY A 148 18.38 6.47 -4.37
N ARG A 149 19.04 6.39 -3.21
CA ARG A 149 20.46 6.77 -3.04
C ARG A 149 21.42 5.98 -3.93
N SER A 150 21.19 4.68 -4.11
CA SER A 150 22.05 3.85 -4.97
C SER A 150 21.92 4.15 -6.48
N ARG A 151 20.82 4.81 -6.89
CA ARG A 151 20.58 5.17 -8.30
C ARG A 151 21.10 6.56 -8.69
N VAL A 152 21.17 7.48 -7.73
CA VAL A 152 21.42 8.91 -8.00
C VAL A 152 22.81 9.37 -7.51
N GLY A 153 23.56 8.51 -6.82
CA GLY A 153 24.93 8.85 -6.38
C GLY A 153 25.02 9.89 -5.25
N GLY A 154 23.89 10.36 -4.72
CA GLY A 154 23.83 11.36 -3.65
C GLY A 154 22.47 12.06 -3.57
N ILE A 155 22.35 13.02 -2.67
CA ILE A 155 21.17 13.92 -2.55
C ILE A 155 21.63 15.29 -3.06
N ASP A 156 21.00 15.75 -4.13
CA ASP A 156 21.16 17.10 -4.66
C ASP A 156 20.04 17.99 -4.10
N GLU A 157 20.35 19.22 -3.68
CA GLU A 157 19.35 20.19 -3.22
C GLU A 157 18.37 20.58 -4.34
N GLU A 158 18.78 20.47 -5.61
CA GLU A 158 17.94 20.67 -6.79
C GLU A 158 17.08 19.45 -7.15
N ASP A 159 17.18 18.36 -6.40
CA ASP A 159 16.38 17.16 -6.65
C ASP A 159 14.88 17.48 -6.48
N HIS A 160 14.13 17.37 -7.57
CA HIS A 160 12.67 17.57 -7.62
C HIS A 160 11.90 16.86 -6.49
N ARG A 161 12.46 15.81 -5.90
CA ARG A 161 11.85 15.04 -4.80
C ARG A 161 11.99 15.69 -3.43
N VAL A 162 13.02 16.50 -3.21
CA VAL A 162 13.15 17.39 -2.04
C VAL A 162 12.11 18.52 -2.15
N TYR A 163 11.84 18.94 -3.38
CA TYR A 163 10.85 19.96 -3.68
C TYR A 163 9.43 19.56 -3.26
N LEU A 164 9.04 18.29 -3.39
CA LEU A 164 7.70 17.82 -3.00
C LEU A 164 7.46 17.89 -1.48
N TYR A 165 8.50 17.68 -0.66
CA TYR A 165 8.43 17.96 0.77
C TYR A 165 8.21 19.46 1.04
N LYS A 166 8.91 20.34 0.30
CA LYS A 166 8.76 21.79 0.43
C LYS A 166 7.34 22.24 0.07
N GLU A 167 6.68 21.63 -0.92
CA GLU A 167 5.27 21.91 -1.23
C GLU A 167 4.33 21.50 -0.09
N TYR A 168 4.55 20.35 0.53
CA TYR A 168 3.79 19.94 1.73
C TYR A 168 3.95 20.98 2.86
N LEU A 169 5.18 21.37 3.14
CA LEU A 169 5.53 22.39 4.15
C LEU A 169 4.94 23.76 3.82
N ARG A 170 4.97 24.17 2.55
CA ARG A 170 4.37 25.43 2.07
C ARG A 170 2.86 25.46 2.34
N ILE A 171 2.17 24.37 2.07
CA ILE A 171 0.73 24.27 2.31
C ILE A 171 0.43 24.40 3.81
N ILE A 172 1.24 23.80 4.69
CA ILE A 172 1.13 24.02 6.14
C ILE A 172 1.31 25.50 6.47
N ALA A 173 2.37 26.13 5.94
CA ALA A 173 2.71 27.53 6.22
C ALA A 173 1.65 28.53 5.76
N VAL A 174 0.95 28.25 4.63
CA VAL A 174 -0.02 29.18 4.01
C VAL A 174 -1.44 28.95 4.50
N HIS A 175 -1.80 27.70 4.83
CA HIS A 175 -3.20 27.34 5.11
C HIS A 175 -3.48 26.94 6.56
N HIS A 176 -2.48 26.79 7.38
CA HIS A 176 -2.55 26.64 8.85
C HIS A 176 -3.48 25.50 9.32
N PRO A 177 -3.29 24.23 8.91
CA PRO A 177 -4.10 23.14 9.43
C PRO A 177 -4.06 23.08 10.95
N SER A 178 -5.16 22.71 11.60
CA SER A 178 -5.19 22.47 13.05
C SER A 178 -4.33 21.27 13.46
N VAL A 179 -4.35 20.24 12.60
CA VAL A 179 -3.56 19.01 12.76
C VAL A 179 -3.04 18.58 11.39
N PHE A 180 -1.84 18.02 11.35
CA PHE A 180 -1.36 17.33 10.15
C PHE A 180 -0.75 15.95 10.45
N ILE A 181 -0.87 15.04 9.50
CA ILE A 181 -0.19 13.74 9.47
C ILE A 181 0.72 13.68 8.26
N MET A 182 2.02 13.50 8.48
CA MET A 182 3.00 13.29 7.42
C MET A 182 3.61 11.89 7.51
N GLU A 183 3.40 11.07 6.49
CA GLU A 183 4.00 9.73 6.37
C GLU A 183 5.29 9.80 5.57
N ASN A 184 6.27 8.96 5.96
CA ASN A 184 7.50 8.81 5.21
C ASN A 184 8.15 7.43 5.42
N VAL A 185 9.15 7.11 4.59
CA VAL A 185 9.88 5.84 4.67
C VAL A 185 10.87 5.82 5.84
N LYS A 186 11.12 4.62 6.42
CA LYS A 186 12.10 4.42 7.49
C LYS A 186 13.49 5.00 7.16
N GLY A 187 13.89 5.01 5.88
CA GLY A 187 15.17 5.53 5.43
C GLY A 187 15.42 7.00 5.79
N LEU A 188 14.36 7.78 6.00
CA LEU A 188 14.44 9.18 6.43
C LEU A 188 15.24 9.36 7.72
N LEU A 189 15.10 8.46 8.71
CA LEU A 189 15.79 8.55 10.01
C LEU A 189 17.31 8.39 9.91
N SER A 190 17.81 7.79 8.84
CA SER A 190 19.24 7.55 8.61
C SER A 190 19.83 8.37 7.47
N ALA A 191 19.01 9.11 6.74
CA ALA A 191 19.45 9.95 5.65
C ALA A 191 20.21 11.17 6.20
N LYS A 192 21.32 11.53 5.56
CA LYS A 192 22.13 12.69 5.88
C LYS A 192 22.39 13.51 4.64
N VAL A 193 22.43 14.83 4.80
CA VAL A 193 22.89 15.82 3.82
C VAL A 193 23.89 16.70 4.56
N ASP A 194 25.06 16.91 4.01
CA ASP A 194 26.15 17.71 4.59
C ASP A 194 26.48 17.37 6.06
N GLY A 195 26.38 16.07 6.41
CA GLY A 195 26.67 15.56 7.74
C GLY A 195 25.50 15.63 8.72
N GLU A 196 24.48 16.43 8.47
CA GLU A 196 23.28 16.54 9.31
C GLU A 196 22.21 15.50 8.92
N LYS A 197 21.47 15.00 9.91
CA LYS A 197 20.31 14.12 9.65
C LYS A 197 19.17 14.92 9.02
N VAL A 198 18.68 14.45 7.88
CA VAL A 198 17.52 15.03 7.18
C VAL A 198 16.29 15.11 8.10
N PHE A 199 16.07 14.10 8.92
CA PHE A 199 14.94 14.08 9.85
C PHE A 199 14.95 15.28 10.82
N ASN A 200 16.12 15.70 11.30
CA ASN A 200 16.23 16.79 12.29
C ASN A 200 15.84 18.14 11.69
N TRP A 201 16.34 18.47 10.49
CA TRP A 201 15.96 19.73 9.86
C TRP A 201 14.51 19.71 9.37
N MET A 202 13.99 18.58 8.83
CA MET A 202 12.57 18.47 8.50
C MET A 202 11.66 18.67 9.71
N LYS A 203 12.05 18.14 10.88
CA LYS A 203 11.28 18.34 12.11
C LYS A 203 11.28 19.81 12.55
N ARG A 204 12.44 20.51 12.49
CA ARG A 204 12.52 21.95 12.77
C ARG A 204 11.65 22.77 11.81
N ASP A 205 11.72 22.49 10.51
CA ASP A 205 10.92 23.16 9.50
C ASP A 205 9.42 22.98 9.74
N LEU A 206 9.00 21.77 10.10
CA LEU A 206 7.60 21.47 10.42
C LEU A 206 7.14 22.12 11.75
N GLN A 207 8.05 22.31 12.71
CA GLN A 207 7.77 23.03 13.96
C GLN A 207 7.59 24.52 13.70
N GLU A 208 8.41 25.13 12.85
CA GLU A 208 8.41 26.56 12.54
C GLU A 208 8.40 26.83 11.02
N PRO A 209 7.27 26.60 10.32
CA PRO A 209 7.21 26.73 8.86
C PRO A 209 7.57 28.12 8.33
N SER A 210 7.30 29.17 9.13
CA SER A 210 7.69 30.56 8.80
C SER A 210 9.20 30.76 8.71
N SER A 211 10.02 29.92 9.31
CA SER A 211 11.48 30.00 9.20
C SER A 211 12.00 29.68 7.80
N VAL A 212 11.24 28.87 7.04
CA VAL A 212 11.59 28.46 5.66
C VAL A 212 11.04 29.43 4.62
N PHE A 213 9.84 29.98 4.84
CA PHE A 213 9.15 30.84 3.88
C PHE A 213 9.13 32.29 4.36
N LYS A 214 10.10 33.08 3.91
CA LYS A 214 10.20 34.51 4.25
C LYS A 214 8.92 35.28 3.87
N GLY A 215 8.39 36.06 4.82
CA GLY A 215 7.18 36.86 4.60
C GLY A 215 5.85 36.10 4.74
N VAL A 216 5.89 34.80 5.05
CA VAL A 216 4.71 34.02 5.40
C VAL A 216 4.57 33.95 6.90
N ASN A 217 3.47 34.47 7.44
CA ASN A 217 3.14 34.32 8.86
C ASN A 217 2.44 32.98 9.09
N SER A 218 3.10 32.06 9.75
CA SER A 218 2.58 30.71 10.04
C SER A 218 2.63 30.45 11.55
N PRO A 219 1.61 29.79 12.13
CA PRO A 219 1.69 29.29 13.49
C PRO A 219 2.77 28.23 13.62
N LYS A 220 3.24 28.00 14.84
CA LYS A 220 4.13 26.90 15.18
C LYS A 220 3.33 25.61 15.41
N TYR A 221 4.05 24.48 15.32
CA TYR A 221 3.46 23.16 15.51
C TYR A 221 4.28 22.32 16.49
N ARG A 222 3.60 21.56 17.34
CA ARG A 222 4.19 20.52 18.17
C ARG A 222 4.17 19.20 17.42
N ILE A 223 5.33 18.56 17.25
CA ILE A 223 5.47 17.31 16.48
C ILE A 223 5.52 16.14 17.43
N TYR A 224 4.44 15.36 17.46
CA TYR A 224 4.27 14.22 18.35
C TYR A 224 4.58 12.88 17.68
N SER A 225 5.12 11.96 18.50
CA SER A 225 5.16 10.52 18.18
C SER A 225 3.78 9.92 18.43
N LEU A 226 3.42 8.92 17.62
CA LEU A 226 2.22 8.10 17.81
C LEU A 226 2.51 6.78 18.56
N THR A 227 3.77 6.52 18.93
CA THR A 227 4.17 5.25 19.55
C THR A 227 4.74 5.38 20.95
N THR A 228 5.07 6.61 21.36
CA THR A 228 5.75 6.89 22.62
C THR A 228 5.33 8.26 23.14
N GLU A 229 5.03 8.38 24.42
CA GLU A 229 4.77 9.66 25.06
C GLU A 229 6.06 10.52 25.14
N PRO A 230 5.95 11.87 25.11
CA PRO A 230 7.09 12.74 25.32
C PRO A 230 7.74 12.49 26.69
N GLU A 231 9.08 12.44 26.75
CA GLU A 231 9.81 12.36 28.03
C GLU A 231 9.74 13.69 28.79
N ARG A 232 9.76 14.79 28.06
CA ARG A 232 9.66 16.17 28.58
C ARG A 232 9.27 17.12 27.45
N PHE A 233 8.98 18.34 27.80
CA PHE A 233 8.87 19.45 26.86
C PHE A 233 10.08 20.37 27.04
N ASP A 234 10.58 20.94 25.96
CA ASP A 234 11.64 21.95 26.02
C ASP A 234 11.10 23.32 26.45
N GLU A 235 11.98 24.31 26.51
CA GLU A 235 11.65 25.70 26.91
C GLU A 235 10.64 26.38 25.97
N ASN A 236 10.53 25.92 24.73
CA ASN A 236 9.56 26.39 23.73
C ASN A 236 8.25 25.56 23.71
N GLY A 237 8.13 24.59 24.61
CA GLY A 237 6.96 23.71 24.70
C GLY A 237 6.91 22.62 23.62
N TYR A 238 8.02 22.29 22.95
CA TYR A 238 8.09 21.20 22.00
C TYR A 238 8.33 19.85 22.70
N PRO A 239 7.62 18.79 22.27
CA PRO A 239 7.81 17.46 22.86
C PRO A 239 9.18 16.88 22.50
N CYS A 240 9.90 16.40 23.52
CA CYS A 240 11.21 15.79 23.42
C CYS A 240 11.14 14.27 23.57
N TYR A 241 11.89 13.57 22.74
CA TYR A 241 11.99 12.11 22.72
C TYR A 241 13.46 11.68 22.73
N LYS A 242 13.73 10.54 23.36
CA LYS A 242 15.08 9.99 23.49
C LYS A 242 15.73 9.61 22.15
N ASP A 243 14.96 9.05 21.21
CA ASP A 243 15.44 8.57 19.92
C ASP A 243 14.45 8.95 18.81
N ASP A 244 14.97 9.35 17.67
CA ASP A 244 14.17 9.60 16.44
C ASP A 244 13.35 8.37 16.01
N LYS A 245 13.78 7.15 16.42
CA LYS A 245 13.02 5.91 16.18
C LYS A 245 11.66 5.87 16.89
N ASN A 246 11.42 6.76 17.85
CA ASN A 246 10.12 6.88 18.50
C ASN A 246 9.03 7.34 17.53
N TYR A 247 9.41 7.95 16.40
CA TYR A 247 8.47 8.28 15.32
C TYR A 247 8.23 7.13 14.31
N LEU A 248 8.89 5.96 14.50
CA LEU A 248 8.80 4.81 13.62
C LEU A 248 7.67 3.88 14.05
N ILE A 249 6.62 3.81 13.24
CA ILE A 249 5.54 2.85 13.44
C ILE A 249 5.92 1.51 12.78
N LYS A 250 5.86 0.45 13.56
CA LYS A 250 5.95 -0.95 13.10
C LYS A 250 4.53 -1.48 12.96
N SER A 251 3.99 -1.48 11.75
CA SER A 251 2.55 -1.67 11.50
C SER A 251 2.02 -3.03 11.97
N GLU A 252 2.86 -4.08 12.00
CA GLU A 252 2.52 -5.40 12.54
C GLU A 252 2.10 -5.37 14.01
N LYS A 253 2.59 -4.41 14.78
CA LYS A 253 2.19 -4.22 16.18
C LYS A 253 0.78 -3.64 16.34
N TYR A 254 0.20 -3.13 15.28
CA TYR A 254 -1.10 -2.46 15.25
C TYR A 254 -2.13 -3.20 14.38
N GLY A 255 -2.01 -4.53 14.30
CA GLY A 255 -2.97 -5.38 13.60
C GLY A 255 -2.90 -5.31 12.07
N VAL A 256 -1.81 -4.80 11.50
CA VAL A 256 -1.58 -4.88 10.05
C VAL A 256 -0.79 -6.15 9.74
N PRO A 257 -1.27 -7.04 8.85
CA PRO A 257 -0.64 -8.34 8.59
C PRO A 257 0.63 -8.22 7.74
N GLN A 258 1.45 -7.17 8.00
CA GLN A 258 2.71 -6.94 7.28
C GLN A 258 3.69 -6.11 8.11
N ARG A 259 4.98 -6.41 7.98
CA ARG A 259 6.08 -5.68 8.59
C ARG A 259 6.43 -4.43 7.78
N ARG A 260 5.50 -3.47 7.73
CA ARG A 260 5.68 -2.18 7.05
C ARG A 260 6.05 -1.11 8.06
N HIS A 261 7.33 -0.75 8.09
CA HIS A 261 7.84 0.26 9.01
C HIS A 261 7.84 1.64 8.33
N ARG A 262 7.15 2.62 8.94
CA ARG A 262 7.02 3.99 8.43
C ARG A 262 7.22 5.01 9.53
N VAL A 263 7.85 6.11 9.17
CA VAL A 263 7.89 7.31 10.01
C VAL A 263 6.57 8.03 9.82
N ILE A 264 5.86 8.30 10.92
CA ILE A 264 4.63 9.09 10.87
C ILE A 264 4.76 10.20 11.92
N LEU A 265 4.62 11.44 11.46
CA LEU A 265 4.65 12.65 12.26
C LEU A 265 3.23 13.16 12.45
N LEU A 266 2.85 13.39 13.70
CA LEU A 266 1.61 14.06 14.07
C LEU A 266 1.97 15.49 14.49
N GLY A 267 1.61 16.48 13.65
CA GLY A 267 1.77 17.90 13.98
C GLY A 267 0.46 18.46 14.52
N ILE A 268 0.54 19.13 15.66
CA ILE A 268 -0.61 19.82 16.29
C ILE A 268 -0.25 21.30 16.40
N ARG A 269 -1.13 22.19 15.92
CA ARG A 269 -0.93 23.65 15.97
C ARG A 269 -0.82 24.13 17.40
N GLU A 270 0.03 25.10 17.66
CA GLU A 270 0.42 25.54 19.01
C GLU A 270 -0.74 26.07 19.89
N ASP A 271 -1.79 26.61 19.27
CA ASP A 271 -3.01 27.07 19.97
C ASP A 271 -3.88 25.91 20.50
N ILE A 272 -3.65 24.68 20.03
CA ILE A 272 -4.32 23.47 20.49
C ILE A 272 -3.51 22.85 21.63
N ASN A 273 -3.86 23.18 22.85
CA ASN A 273 -3.11 22.70 24.01
C ASN A 273 -3.55 21.31 24.47
N VAL A 274 -3.38 20.30 23.59
CA VAL A 274 -3.73 18.90 23.83
C VAL A 274 -2.53 18.02 23.57
N ILE A 275 -2.19 17.14 24.52
CA ILE A 275 -1.22 16.06 24.32
C ILE A 275 -1.98 14.86 23.76
N PRO A 276 -1.62 14.36 22.55
CA PRO A 276 -2.32 13.24 21.94
C PRO A 276 -2.02 11.93 22.66
N GLU A 277 -3.00 11.04 22.67
CA GLU A 277 -2.77 9.64 23.06
C GLU A 277 -1.84 8.94 22.05
N ILE A 278 -1.18 7.86 22.49
CA ILE A 278 -0.41 6.97 21.61
C ILE A 278 -1.29 5.86 21.07
N LEU A 279 -0.87 5.27 19.95
CA LEU A 279 -1.52 4.09 19.37
C LEU A 279 -1.45 2.90 20.34
N LYS A 280 -2.54 2.17 20.46
CA LYS A 280 -2.63 0.97 21.31
C LYS A 280 -2.17 -0.25 20.52
N PRO A 281 -1.09 -0.95 20.93
CA PRO A 281 -0.66 -2.16 20.26
C PRO A 281 -1.73 -3.25 20.30
N HIS A 282 -1.80 -4.04 19.25
CA HIS A 282 -2.59 -5.28 19.21
C HIS A 282 -1.96 -6.34 20.11
N GLU A 283 -2.77 -7.17 20.75
CA GLU A 283 -2.28 -8.24 21.63
C GLU A 283 -1.41 -9.28 20.89
N LYS A 284 -1.75 -9.57 19.63
CA LYS A 284 -1.05 -10.53 18.78
C LYS A 284 -0.86 -9.97 17.37
N GLU A 285 0.26 -10.33 16.76
CA GLU A 285 0.47 -10.08 15.32
C GLU A 285 -0.54 -10.91 14.51
N ILE A 286 -1.06 -10.33 13.43
CA ILE A 286 -1.94 -11.01 12.47
C ILE A 286 -1.06 -11.65 11.40
N ASN A 287 -1.21 -12.96 11.20
CA ASN A 287 -0.44 -13.71 10.23
C ASN A 287 -0.96 -13.52 8.80
N LEU A 288 -0.11 -13.80 7.84
CA LEU A 288 -0.46 -13.74 6.42
C LEU A 288 -1.65 -14.66 6.07
N GLU A 289 -1.58 -15.91 6.52
CA GLU A 289 -2.63 -16.90 6.21
C GLU A 289 -4.00 -16.50 6.76
N ASP A 290 -4.03 -15.83 7.92
CA ASP A 290 -5.27 -15.38 8.55
C ASP A 290 -6.07 -14.42 7.66
N VAL A 291 -5.40 -13.71 6.74
CA VAL A 291 -6.03 -12.66 5.92
C VAL A 291 -6.14 -13.00 4.43
N ILE A 292 -5.33 -13.94 3.92
CA ILE A 292 -5.42 -14.34 2.50
C ILE A 292 -5.81 -15.81 2.30
N GLY A 293 -5.77 -16.63 3.35
CA GLY A 293 -6.03 -18.07 3.26
C GLY A 293 -7.47 -18.43 2.91
N ASP A 294 -8.40 -17.52 3.11
CA ASP A 294 -9.83 -17.65 2.77
C ASP A 294 -10.18 -17.15 1.35
N LEU A 295 -9.21 -16.59 0.62
CA LEU A 295 -9.40 -16.19 -0.77
C LEU A 295 -9.47 -17.44 -1.69
N PRO A 296 -10.20 -17.35 -2.81
CA PRO A 296 -10.28 -18.45 -3.78
C PRO A 296 -8.90 -18.91 -4.23
N LYS A 297 -8.66 -20.21 -4.19
CA LYS A 297 -7.43 -20.79 -4.73
C LYS A 297 -7.43 -20.70 -6.25
N ILE A 298 -6.31 -20.24 -6.80
CA ILE A 298 -6.11 -20.07 -8.24
C ILE A 298 -4.70 -20.53 -8.63
N ARG A 299 -4.53 -20.98 -9.87
CA ARG A 299 -3.24 -21.33 -10.43
C ARG A 299 -2.49 -20.12 -10.98
N SER A 300 -1.17 -20.26 -11.19
CA SER A 300 -0.43 -19.32 -12.02
C SER A 300 -0.88 -19.40 -13.49
N GLY A 301 -0.71 -18.30 -14.23
CA GLY A 301 -0.71 -18.38 -15.68
C GLY A 301 0.62 -18.94 -16.22
N LEU A 302 0.60 -19.52 -17.42
CA LEU A 302 1.78 -19.90 -18.20
C LEU A 302 2.12 -18.80 -19.20
N ASN A 303 3.41 -18.51 -19.39
CA ASN A 303 3.86 -17.55 -20.40
C ASN A 303 4.67 -18.27 -21.49
N ARG A 304 5.93 -18.57 -21.19
CA ARG A 304 6.89 -19.14 -22.16
C ARG A 304 7.97 -19.92 -21.43
N SER A 305 8.53 -20.90 -22.13
CA SER A 305 9.73 -21.65 -21.70
C SER A 305 10.99 -21.12 -22.38
N PHE A 306 12.10 -21.15 -21.67
CA PHE A 306 13.39 -20.83 -22.25
C PHE A 306 13.86 -21.98 -23.16
N LEU A 307 14.28 -21.66 -24.36
CA LEU A 307 14.83 -22.64 -25.32
C LEU A 307 16.35 -22.59 -25.38
N SER A 308 16.90 -21.42 -25.64
CA SER A 308 18.33 -21.24 -25.88
C SER A 308 18.75 -19.78 -25.72
N SER A 309 20.05 -19.54 -25.73
CA SER A 309 20.58 -18.19 -25.89
C SER A 309 21.58 -18.13 -27.03
N LYS A 310 21.54 -17.04 -27.81
CA LYS A 310 22.44 -16.76 -28.93
C LYS A 310 23.13 -15.42 -28.68
N ILE A 311 24.38 -15.29 -29.12
CA ILE A 311 25.09 -14.00 -29.12
C ILE A 311 24.74 -13.29 -30.43
N VAL A 312 24.12 -12.12 -30.34
CA VAL A 312 23.78 -11.26 -31.48
C VAL A 312 24.38 -9.90 -31.25
N LYS A 313 25.30 -9.48 -32.14
CA LYS A 313 26.04 -8.20 -32.02
C LYS A 313 26.68 -8.01 -30.62
N GLY A 314 27.37 -9.06 -30.12
CA GLY A 314 28.04 -9.04 -28.82
C GLY A 314 27.12 -9.08 -27.58
N LYS A 315 25.79 -9.13 -27.74
CA LYS A 315 24.82 -9.22 -26.63
C LYS A 315 24.15 -10.58 -26.60
N LYS A 316 24.02 -11.16 -25.41
CA LYS A 316 23.29 -12.42 -25.17
C LYS A 316 21.77 -12.18 -25.40
N LYS A 317 21.22 -12.77 -26.46
CA LYS A 317 19.79 -12.77 -26.76
C LYS A 317 19.19 -14.12 -26.39
N ARG A 318 18.14 -14.14 -25.58
CA ARG A 318 17.44 -15.35 -25.15
C ARG A 318 16.29 -15.66 -26.12
N CYS A 319 16.14 -16.92 -26.47
CA CYS A 319 15.04 -17.43 -27.29
C CYS A 319 14.06 -18.17 -26.39
N TYR A 320 12.78 -17.98 -26.64
CA TYR A 320 11.69 -18.57 -25.85
C TYR A 320 10.65 -19.19 -26.77
N LYS A 321 9.99 -20.27 -26.31
CA LYS A 321 8.79 -20.86 -26.89
C LYS A 321 7.60 -20.38 -26.07
N LYS A 322 6.55 -19.88 -26.71
CA LYS A 322 5.26 -19.58 -26.06
C LYS A 322 4.60 -20.90 -25.65
N GLU A 323 4.09 -20.95 -24.41
CA GLU A 323 3.36 -22.10 -23.90
C GLU A 323 1.85 -21.85 -24.01
N ASP A 324 1.11 -22.95 -24.15
CA ASP A 324 -0.36 -22.93 -24.07
C ASP A 324 -0.78 -22.80 -22.59
N ASP A 325 -1.55 -21.77 -22.25
CA ASP A 325 -2.03 -21.48 -20.89
C ASP A 325 -3.35 -22.21 -20.58
N SER A 326 -3.45 -23.50 -20.94
CA SER A 326 -4.57 -24.36 -20.56
C SER A 326 -4.35 -25.00 -19.19
N ASP A 327 -5.43 -25.35 -18.49
CA ASP A 327 -5.38 -26.04 -17.21
C ASP A 327 -4.68 -27.39 -17.31
N ILE A 328 -4.91 -28.12 -18.40
CA ILE A 328 -4.30 -29.44 -18.65
C ILE A 328 -2.78 -29.29 -18.79
N ASN A 329 -2.32 -28.35 -19.62
CA ASN A 329 -0.88 -28.14 -19.81
C ASN A 329 -0.21 -27.69 -18.52
N TRP A 330 -0.85 -26.76 -17.79
CA TRP A 330 -0.36 -26.30 -16.49
C TRP A 330 -0.23 -27.47 -15.49
N LEU A 331 -1.28 -28.30 -15.34
CA LEU A 331 -1.28 -29.45 -14.41
C LEU A 331 -0.18 -30.47 -14.75
N ASN A 332 -0.04 -30.83 -16.03
CA ASN A 332 0.99 -31.75 -16.47
C ASN A 332 2.39 -31.24 -16.08
N MET A 333 2.65 -29.96 -16.34
CA MET A 333 3.92 -29.31 -16.06
C MET A 333 4.21 -29.23 -14.57
N ILE A 334 3.25 -28.75 -13.78
CA ILE A 334 3.41 -28.57 -12.32
C ILE A 334 3.54 -29.92 -11.61
N ASN A 335 2.77 -30.93 -12.00
CA ASN A 335 2.90 -32.27 -11.44
C ASN A 335 4.24 -32.92 -11.80
N SER A 336 4.76 -32.67 -13.01
CA SER A 336 6.12 -33.10 -13.37
C SER A 336 7.18 -32.45 -12.48
N PHE A 337 7.12 -31.13 -12.26
CA PHE A 337 8.04 -30.44 -11.34
C PHE A 337 7.93 -30.98 -9.91
N ARG A 338 6.70 -31.22 -9.43
CA ARG A 338 6.47 -31.76 -8.11
C ARG A 338 7.11 -33.14 -7.92
N LYS A 339 6.90 -34.06 -8.89
CA LYS A 339 7.49 -35.41 -8.87
C LYS A 339 9.02 -35.34 -8.84
N GLU A 340 9.59 -34.49 -9.68
CA GLU A 340 11.05 -34.29 -9.73
C GLU A 340 11.60 -33.74 -8.42
N ILE A 341 11.00 -32.68 -7.85
CA ILE A 341 11.45 -32.05 -6.60
C ILE A 341 11.35 -33.03 -5.43
N ILE A 342 10.28 -33.82 -5.35
CA ILE A 342 10.10 -34.85 -4.30
C ILE A 342 11.18 -35.95 -4.40
N SER A 343 11.69 -36.23 -5.60
CA SER A 343 12.77 -37.23 -5.78
C SER A 343 14.14 -36.75 -5.28
N TRP A 344 14.32 -35.45 -5.04
CA TRP A 344 15.59 -34.94 -4.54
C TRP A 344 15.78 -35.24 -3.04
N ASN A 345 17.00 -35.60 -2.64
CA ASN A 345 17.31 -35.96 -1.27
C ASN A 345 16.96 -34.83 -0.28
N GLY A 346 16.24 -35.15 0.78
CA GLY A 346 15.90 -34.25 1.88
C GLY A 346 14.53 -33.57 1.80
N PHE A 347 13.79 -33.76 0.70
CA PHE A 347 12.56 -33.00 0.45
C PHE A 347 11.25 -33.73 0.79
N ALA A 348 11.24 -35.03 0.98
CA ALA A 348 10.04 -35.80 0.63
C ALA A 348 9.17 -36.30 1.77
N LYS A 349 9.55 -36.16 3.05
CA LYS A 349 8.78 -36.79 4.12
C LYS A 349 7.40 -36.18 4.37
N ASP A 350 7.21 -34.89 4.03
CA ASP A 350 5.99 -34.13 4.32
C ASP A 350 5.05 -33.98 3.11
N TYR A 351 5.48 -34.36 1.92
CA TYR A 351 4.68 -34.22 0.70
C TYR A 351 4.15 -35.56 0.24
N SER A 352 2.81 -35.71 0.30
CA SER A 352 2.15 -36.88 -0.27
C SER A 352 2.37 -36.94 -1.79
N ASN A 353 2.46 -38.17 -2.34
CA ASN A 353 2.49 -38.41 -3.79
C ASN A 353 1.19 -38.03 -4.52
N LYS A 354 0.22 -37.40 -3.82
CA LYS A 354 -1.03 -36.95 -4.44
C LYS A 354 -0.73 -35.85 -5.47
N GLU A 355 -1.26 -36.06 -6.65
CA GLU A 355 -1.18 -35.08 -7.73
C GLU A 355 -1.97 -33.82 -7.37
N ILE A 356 -1.50 -32.67 -7.87
CA ILE A 356 -2.25 -31.42 -7.81
C ILE A 356 -3.42 -31.55 -8.78
N ILE A 357 -4.59 -31.16 -8.32
CA ILE A 357 -5.82 -31.13 -9.13
C ILE A 357 -6.08 -29.71 -9.64
N SER A 358 -6.95 -29.59 -10.65
CA SER A 358 -7.35 -28.30 -11.17
C SER A 358 -8.08 -27.44 -10.11
N PHE A 359 -7.97 -26.14 -10.26
CA PHE A 359 -8.73 -25.17 -9.47
C PHE A 359 -9.94 -24.67 -10.24
N ASP A 360 -11.12 -24.67 -9.62
CA ASP A 360 -12.39 -24.22 -10.22
C ASP A 360 -12.33 -22.80 -10.82
N LYS A 361 -11.42 -21.97 -10.32
CA LYS A 361 -11.26 -20.57 -10.75
C LYS A 361 -10.09 -20.37 -11.71
N GLY A 362 -9.40 -21.43 -12.14
CA GLY A 362 -8.26 -21.36 -13.06
C GLY A 362 -7.22 -20.33 -12.60
N ILE A 363 -6.90 -19.36 -13.45
CA ILE A 363 -6.00 -18.24 -13.14
C ILE A 363 -6.66 -17.11 -12.35
N GLY A 364 -7.96 -17.22 -12.00
CA GLY A 364 -8.75 -16.12 -11.44
C GLY A 364 -9.25 -15.15 -12.52
N SER A 365 -9.79 -14.03 -12.08
CA SER A 365 -10.30 -12.98 -12.97
C SER A 365 -10.34 -11.62 -12.23
N GLU A 366 -10.73 -10.58 -12.96
CA GLU A 366 -10.92 -9.24 -12.38
C GLU A 366 -12.03 -9.22 -11.31
N PHE A 367 -12.96 -10.16 -11.34
CA PHE A 367 -13.87 -10.45 -10.24
C PHE A 367 -14.08 -11.95 -10.10
N VAL A 368 -13.88 -12.47 -8.90
CA VAL A 368 -14.13 -13.88 -8.56
C VAL A 368 -15.25 -13.96 -7.54
N LYS A 369 -16.37 -14.59 -7.94
CA LYS A 369 -17.51 -14.83 -7.05
C LYS A 369 -17.14 -15.87 -6.00
N CYS A 370 -17.29 -15.51 -4.72
CA CYS A 370 -16.97 -16.37 -3.57
C CYS A 370 -17.61 -15.84 -2.29
N LYS A 371 -17.59 -16.66 -1.24
CA LYS A 371 -18.00 -16.27 0.12
C LYS A 371 -16.74 -15.92 0.92
N THR A 372 -16.38 -14.65 0.96
CA THR A 372 -15.20 -14.14 1.65
C THR A 372 -15.47 -12.70 2.12
N PRO A 373 -14.84 -12.17 3.19
CA PRO A 373 -13.93 -12.90 4.07
C PRO A 373 -14.63 -13.99 4.88
N SER A 374 -13.85 -14.96 5.37
CA SER A 374 -14.31 -15.92 6.38
C SER A 374 -14.56 -15.21 7.70
N VAL A 375 -15.60 -15.60 8.45
CA VAL A 375 -15.87 -15.09 9.80
C VAL A 375 -14.74 -15.37 10.80
N LYS A 376 -13.84 -16.28 10.48
CA LYS A 376 -12.62 -16.57 11.26
C LYS A 376 -11.48 -15.59 10.99
N ASN A 377 -11.58 -14.77 9.93
CA ASN A 377 -10.57 -13.76 9.62
C ASN A 377 -10.56 -12.69 10.73
N PRO A 378 -9.42 -12.40 11.37
CA PRO A 378 -9.34 -11.44 12.48
C PRO A 378 -9.71 -10.01 12.08
N LEU A 379 -9.69 -9.70 10.79
CA LEU A 379 -10.14 -8.41 10.23
C LEU A 379 -11.47 -8.54 9.47
N TYR A 380 -12.31 -9.51 9.83
CA TYR A 380 -13.60 -9.75 9.17
C TYR A 380 -14.44 -8.48 9.07
N ASP A 381 -14.70 -7.80 10.19
CA ASP A 381 -15.53 -6.59 10.24
C ASP A 381 -14.93 -5.42 9.45
N TRP A 382 -13.64 -5.45 9.23
CA TRP A 382 -12.92 -4.45 8.45
C TRP A 382 -12.96 -4.73 6.94
N TYR A 383 -12.80 -5.99 6.53
CA TYR A 383 -12.78 -6.36 5.12
C TYR A 383 -14.17 -6.55 4.53
N SER A 384 -15.13 -7.04 5.33
CA SER A 384 -16.40 -7.51 4.82
C SER A 384 -17.31 -6.39 4.32
N ASP A 385 -17.90 -6.65 3.16
CA ASP A 385 -19.05 -5.93 2.64
C ASP A 385 -19.93 -6.97 1.93
N SER A 386 -21.11 -7.27 2.52
CA SER A 386 -22.00 -8.33 2.05
C SER A 386 -22.52 -8.14 0.63
N GLU A 387 -22.54 -6.90 0.14
CA GLU A 387 -23.05 -6.58 -1.19
C GLU A 387 -22.03 -6.96 -2.31
N VAL A 388 -20.74 -7.10 -1.99
CA VAL A 388 -19.71 -7.42 -2.99
C VAL A 388 -19.90 -8.83 -3.55
N ASN A 389 -20.26 -9.82 -2.71
CA ASN A 389 -20.46 -11.23 -3.09
C ASN A 389 -19.27 -11.88 -3.81
N GLY A 390 -18.06 -11.44 -3.50
CA GLY A 390 -16.83 -11.92 -4.15
C GLY A 390 -15.64 -11.00 -3.89
N VAL A 391 -14.64 -11.09 -4.72
CA VAL A 391 -13.43 -10.26 -4.66
C VAL A 391 -13.01 -9.76 -6.03
N SER A 392 -12.68 -8.47 -6.12
CA SER A 392 -12.12 -7.84 -7.32
C SER A 392 -10.58 -7.92 -7.32
N ASN A 393 -9.97 -7.80 -8.50
CA ASN A 393 -8.51 -7.79 -8.71
C ASN A 393 -7.82 -9.10 -8.23
N HIS A 394 -8.51 -10.26 -8.34
CA HIS A 394 -7.97 -11.55 -7.93
C HIS A 394 -7.64 -12.43 -9.14
N ILE A 395 -6.68 -12.00 -9.93
CA ILE A 395 -6.14 -12.69 -11.10
C ILE A 395 -4.64 -12.89 -10.96
N SER A 396 -4.15 -14.11 -11.22
CA SER A 396 -2.74 -14.43 -11.14
C SER A 396 -1.94 -13.88 -12.33
N ARG A 397 -0.63 -13.80 -12.16
CA ARG A 397 0.30 -13.50 -13.25
C ARG A 397 0.65 -14.77 -14.03
N SER A 398 1.00 -14.56 -15.30
CA SER A 398 1.70 -15.58 -16.08
C SER A 398 3.21 -15.45 -15.84
N HIS A 399 3.86 -16.57 -15.55
CA HIS A 399 5.28 -16.66 -15.25
C HIS A 399 6.03 -17.49 -16.31
N LEU A 400 7.34 -17.33 -16.39
CA LEU A 400 8.19 -18.24 -17.14
C LEU A 400 8.13 -19.63 -16.50
N VAL A 401 8.15 -20.68 -17.32
CA VAL A 401 8.12 -22.07 -16.85
C VAL A 401 9.24 -22.35 -15.84
N GLN A 402 10.45 -21.84 -16.08
CA GLN A 402 11.57 -21.98 -15.16
C GLN A 402 11.35 -21.28 -13.82
N ASP A 403 10.61 -20.15 -13.82
CA ASP A 403 10.28 -19.46 -12.57
C ASP A 403 9.19 -20.22 -11.80
N LEU A 404 8.26 -20.90 -12.47
CA LEU A 404 7.28 -21.77 -11.81
C LEU A 404 7.97 -22.96 -11.12
N LYS A 405 8.98 -23.58 -11.73
CA LYS A 405 9.78 -24.63 -11.08
C LYS A 405 10.48 -24.11 -9.81
N ARG A 406 11.04 -22.87 -9.89
CA ARG A 406 11.62 -22.19 -8.71
C ARG A 406 10.59 -21.89 -7.64
N TYR A 407 9.39 -21.46 -8.02
CA TYR A 407 8.32 -21.16 -7.05
C TYR A 407 7.83 -22.42 -6.35
N MET A 408 7.63 -23.52 -7.08
CA MET A 408 7.29 -24.82 -6.53
C MET A 408 8.34 -25.25 -5.51
N PHE A 409 9.62 -25.27 -5.91
CA PHE A 409 10.73 -25.59 -5.03
C PHE A 409 10.74 -24.70 -3.79
N SER A 410 10.68 -23.36 -3.99
CA SER A 410 10.76 -22.40 -2.88
C SER A 410 9.64 -22.59 -1.87
N SER A 411 8.40 -22.79 -2.34
CA SER A 411 7.25 -22.97 -1.44
C SER A 411 7.31 -24.31 -0.70
N MET A 412 7.73 -25.39 -1.37
CA MET A 412 7.95 -26.70 -0.75
C MET A 412 9.10 -26.64 0.26
N PHE A 413 10.23 -26.03 -0.09
CA PHE A 413 11.37 -25.81 0.80
C PHE A 413 10.95 -25.03 2.04
N THR A 414 10.22 -23.93 1.85
CA THR A 414 9.76 -23.07 2.94
C THR A 414 8.80 -23.81 3.88
N SER A 415 7.93 -24.64 3.34
CA SER A 415 7.04 -25.49 4.16
C SER A 415 7.82 -26.48 5.02
N THR A 416 8.89 -27.07 4.49
CA THR A 416 9.72 -28.04 5.19
C THR A 416 10.65 -27.38 6.21
N TYR A 417 11.43 -26.37 5.78
CA TYR A 417 12.51 -25.78 6.59
C TYR A 417 12.12 -24.51 7.35
N LYS A 418 10.89 -24.00 7.17
CA LYS A 418 10.33 -22.81 7.85
C LYS A 418 11.05 -21.49 7.55
N HIS A 419 11.87 -21.47 6.51
CA HIS A 419 12.47 -20.26 5.92
C HIS A 419 12.52 -20.40 4.39
N PHE A 420 12.55 -19.29 3.66
CA PHE A 420 12.66 -19.32 2.20
C PHE A 420 14.12 -19.61 1.76
N PRO A 421 14.32 -20.35 0.64
CA PRO A 421 15.64 -20.74 0.20
C PRO A 421 16.48 -19.56 -0.31
N ARG A 422 17.78 -19.59 -0.05
CA ARG A 422 18.78 -18.70 -0.62
C ARG A 422 19.44 -19.34 -1.83
N LEU A 423 20.15 -18.56 -2.67
CA LEU A 423 20.74 -19.07 -3.91
C LEU A 423 21.66 -20.28 -3.71
N HIS A 424 22.41 -20.38 -2.61
CA HIS A 424 23.24 -21.55 -2.35
C HIS A 424 22.42 -22.82 -2.09
N GLU A 425 21.25 -22.68 -1.45
CA GLU A 425 20.34 -23.83 -1.19
C GLU A 425 19.69 -24.31 -2.49
N TYR A 426 19.39 -23.41 -3.45
CA TYR A 426 18.99 -23.84 -4.79
C TYR A 426 20.09 -24.66 -5.47
N ASN A 427 21.34 -24.24 -5.39
CA ASN A 427 22.48 -24.92 -6.03
C ASN A 427 22.76 -26.29 -5.40
N GLN A 428 22.50 -26.47 -4.12
CA GLN A 428 22.66 -27.76 -3.43
C GLN A 428 21.68 -28.83 -3.94
N HIS A 429 20.49 -28.42 -4.41
CA HIS A 429 19.47 -29.35 -4.90
C HIS A 429 19.53 -29.54 -6.42
N SER A 430 19.62 -28.45 -7.20
CA SER A 430 19.77 -28.51 -8.66
C SER A 430 20.29 -27.20 -9.22
N THR A 431 21.31 -27.29 -10.08
CA THR A 431 21.86 -26.14 -10.82
C THR A 431 20.85 -25.50 -11.77
N GLU A 432 19.83 -26.24 -12.23
CA GLU A 432 18.74 -25.73 -13.09
C GLU A 432 17.85 -24.70 -12.39
N LEU A 433 17.81 -24.71 -11.06
CA LEU A 433 17.08 -23.73 -10.27
C LEU A 433 17.77 -22.38 -10.22
N LEU A 434 19.05 -22.30 -10.52
CA LEU A 434 19.78 -21.04 -10.51
C LEU A 434 19.27 -20.11 -11.63
N PRO A 435 19.03 -18.82 -11.34
CA PRO A 435 18.66 -17.87 -12.38
C PRO A 435 19.88 -17.57 -13.28
N ASP A 436 19.65 -17.58 -14.60
CA ASP A 436 20.66 -17.18 -15.58
C ASP A 436 20.84 -15.65 -15.60
N HIS A 437 21.49 -15.13 -14.56
CA HIS A 437 21.74 -13.69 -14.39
C HIS A 437 23.13 -13.46 -13.79
N GLU A 438 23.85 -12.45 -14.26
CA GLU A 438 25.21 -12.12 -13.79
C GLU A 438 25.28 -11.93 -12.26
N ASN A 439 24.27 -11.33 -11.66
CA ASN A 439 24.19 -11.12 -10.21
C ASN A 439 23.97 -12.42 -9.41
N ALA A 440 23.59 -13.53 -10.02
CA ALA A 440 23.51 -14.82 -9.33
C ALA A 440 24.89 -15.34 -8.93
N LYS A 441 25.93 -15.01 -9.71
CA LYS A 441 27.32 -15.39 -9.45
C LYS A 441 27.99 -14.49 -8.40
N SER A 442 27.55 -13.23 -8.27
CA SER A 442 28.15 -12.24 -7.37
C SER A 442 27.64 -12.28 -5.93
N GLY A 443 26.65 -13.16 -5.61
CA GLY A 443 25.98 -13.22 -4.30
C GLY A 443 25.07 -12.03 -3.97
N LYS A 444 25.00 -11.02 -4.85
CA LYS A 444 24.04 -9.93 -4.74
C LYS A 444 22.65 -10.46 -5.06
N PHE A 445 21.66 -10.10 -4.23
CA PHE A 445 20.26 -10.60 -4.32
C PHE A 445 20.11 -12.11 -4.09
N ALA A 446 20.84 -12.66 -3.14
CA ALA A 446 20.76 -14.07 -2.74
C ALA A 446 19.35 -14.51 -2.26
N ASP A 447 18.48 -13.57 -1.90
CA ASP A 447 17.11 -13.75 -1.39
C ASP A 447 16.02 -13.38 -2.40
N ARG A 448 16.32 -13.39 -3.70
CA ARG A 448 15.41 -12.92 -4.76
C ARG A 448 14.07 -13.66 -4.80
N PHE A 449 14.07 -14.98 -4.58
CA PHE A 449 12.86 -15.82 -4.61
C PHE A 449 12.32 -16.00 -3.19
N ARG A 450 11.56 -15.01 -2.73
CA ARG A 450 11.07 -14.97 -1.36
C ARG A 450 9.63 -15.46 -1.26
N VAL A 451 9.45 -16.56 -0.56
CA VAL A 451 8.12 -17.04 -0.16
C VAL A 451 7.64 -16.24 1.04
N GLN A 452 6.40 -15.83 1.00
CA GLN A 452 5.75 -15.20 2.14
C GLN A 452 5.31 -16.28 3.13
N LEU A 453 5.75 -16.16 4.40
CA LEU A 453 5.51 -17.18 5.43
C LEU A 453 4.05 -17.10 5.93
N PRO A 454 3.28 -18.21 5.95
CA PRO A 454 1.87 -18.19 6.32
C PRO A 454 1.61 -17.79 7.78
N ASN A 455 2.47 -18.22 8.69
CA ASN A 455 2.36 -18.05 10.15
C ASN A 455 3.08 -16.80 10.68
N GLN A 456 3.30 -15.81 9.87
CA GLN A 456 3.92 -14.52 10.23
C GLN A 456 3.27 -13.40 9.43
N PRO A 457 3.36 -12.13 9.90
CA PRO A 457 3.06 -10.98 9.06
C PRO A 457 3.93 -10.97 7.80
N ALA A 458 3.35 -10.65 6.65
CA ALA A 458 4.07 -10.57 5.38
C ALA A 458 5.25 -9.58 5.44
N THR A 459 6.22 -9.75 4.57
CA THR A 459 7.23 -8.70 4.35
C THR A 459 6.59 -7.47 3.73
N THR A 460 7.22 -6.30 3.85
CA THR A 460 6.69 -5.05 3.31
C THR A 460 6.29 -5.18 1.85
N VAL A 461 5.00 -5.05 1.54
CA VAL A 461 4.52 -4.89 0.16
C VAL A 461 4.95 -3.53 -0.35
N THR A 462 5.80 -3.54 -1.37
CA THR A 462 6.32 -2.33 -2.02
C THR A 462 5.86 -2.26 -3.47
N SER A 463 5.97 -1.09 -4.10
CA SER A 463 5.68 -0.93 -5.54
C SER A 463 6.46 -1.90 -6.43
N HIS A 464 7.59 -2.43 -5.97
CA HIS A 464 8.40 -3.41 -6.70
C HIS A 464 7.67 -4.74 -6.98
N ILE A 465 6.61 -5.07 -6.23
CA ILE A 465 5.72 -6.22 -6.52
C ILE A 465 5.13 -6.14 -7.94
N SER A 466 5.03 -4.94 -8.51
CA SER A 466 4.55 -4.72 -9.89
C SER A 466 5.42 -5.39 -10.95
N LYS A 467 6.72 -5.64 -10.70
CA LYS A 467 7.67 -6.14 -11.69
C LYS A 467 7.50 -7.64 -11.99
N ASP A 468 8.12 -8.50 -11.21
CA ASP A 468 8.16 -9.95 -11.48
C ASP A 468 7.47 -10.79 -10.39
N GLY A 469 7.27 -10.25 -9.20
CA GLY A 469 6.64 -10.94 -8.09
C GLY A 469 7.54 -11.94 -7.36
N HIS A 470 8.82 -12.05 -7.71
CA HIS A 470 9.75 -13.02 -7.11
C HIS A 470 9.94 -12.85 -5.59
N TYR A 471 9.80 -11.62 -5.07
CA TYR A 471 9.84 -11.35 -3.63
C TYR A 471 8.52 -11.66 -2.89
N PHE A 472 7.48 -12.08 -3.62
CA PHE A 472 6.13 -12.24 -3.10
C PHE A 472 5.51 -13.55 -3.59
N ILE A 473 6.25 -14.67 -3.44
CA ILE A 473 5.78 -16.01 -3.80
C ILE A 473 4.75 -16.47 -2.76
N HIS A 474 3.62 -17.01 -3.23
CA HIS A 474 2.58 -17.57 -2.38
C HIS A 474 3.08 -18.82 -1.66
N TYR A 475 2.72 -18.99 -0.39
CA TYR A 475 3.17 -20.12 0.44
C TYR A 475 2.61 -21.48 0.03
N ASP A 476 1.40 -21.53 -0.55
CA ASP A 476 0.78 -22.77 -1.03
C ASP A 476 1.43 -23.22 -2.35
N SER A 477 2.29 -24.22 -2.27
CA SER A 477 2.99 -24.78 -3.42
C SER A 477 2.06 -25.33 -4.51
N ASN A 478 0.82 -25.72 -4.15
CA ASN A 478 -0.15 -26.23 -5.12
C ASN A 478 -0.61 -25.13 -6.11
N GLN A 479 -0.65 -23.88 -5.68
CA GLN A 479 -1.02 -22.75 -6.53
C GLN A 479 0.14 -22.26 -7.41
N CYS A 480 1.39 -22.51 -7.01
CA CYS A 480 2.63 -22.23 -7.74
C CYS A 480 2.65 -20.86 -8.43
N ARG A 481 2.54 -19.78 -7.67
CA ARG A 481 2.41 -18.41 -8.18
C ARG A 481 2.94 -17.34 -7.23
N SER A 482 3.05 -16.11 -7.70
CA SER A 482 3.17 -14.93 -6.84
C SER A 482 1.79 -14.46 -6.36
N LEU A 483 1.79 -13.56 -5.37
CA LEU A 483 0.56 -12.95 -4.84
C LEU A 483 -0.19 -12.17 -5.92
N THR A 484 -1.52 -12.16 -5.82
CA THR A 484 -2.42 -11.32 -6.63
C THR A 484 -2.49 -9.90 -6.08
N VAL A 485 -3.13 -8.99 -6.83
CA VAL A 485 -3.41 -7.63 -6.36
C VAL A 485 -4.32 -7.66 -5.13
N ARG A 486 -5.37 -8.50 -5.12
CA ARG A 486 -6.28 -8.63 -3.96
C ARG A 486 -5.58 -9.15 -2.72
N GLU A 487 -4.70 -10.12 -2.83
CA GLU A 487 -3.90 -10.61 -1.70
C GLU A 487 -2.98 -9.50 -1.16
N ALA A 488 -2.28 -8.80 -2.04
CA ALA A 488 -1.48 -7.64 -1.66
C ALA A 488 -2.32 -6.53 -1.00
N ALA A 489 -3.53 -6.29 -1.50
CA ALA A 489 -4.47 -5.30 -0.96
C ALA A 489 -4.95 -5.68 0.45
N ARG A 490 -5.27 -6.96 0.71
CA ARG A 490 -5.61 -7.42 2.07
C ARG A 490 -4.43 -7.34 3.02
N ILE A 491 -3.22 -7.66 2.57
CA ILE A 491 -1.99 -7.46 3.36
C ILE A 491 -1.80 -5.98 3.71
N GLN A 492 -2.17 -5.08 2.80
CA GLN A 492 -2.21 -3.63 3.04
C GLN A 492 -3.46 -3.16 3.78
N THR A 493 -4.35 -4.08 4.15
CA THR A 493 -5.59 -3.79 4.86
C THR A 493 -6.61 -2.92 4.09
N PHE A 494 -6.64 -3.00 2.75
CA PHE A 494 -7.76 -2.43 1.99
C PHE A 494 -9.01 -3.32 2.12
N PRO A 495 -10.21 -2.76 2.33
CA PRO A 495 -11.44 -3.54 2.38
C PRO A 495 -11.79 -4.19 1.03
N ASP A 496 -12.59 -5.26 1.04
CA ASP A 496 -12.88 -6.04 -0.16
C ASP A 496 -13.73 -5.29 -1.20
N ASN A 497 -14.46 -4.27 -0.78
CA ASN A 497 -15.19 -3.37 -1.66
C ASN A 497 -14.31 -2.26 -2.29
N TYR A 498 -12.98 -2.33 -2.13
CA TYR A 498 -12.04 -1.41 -2.73
C TYR A 498 -11.57 -1.95 -4.09
N LEU A 499 -11.86 -1.22 -5.17
CA LEU A 499 -11.44 -1.57 -6.53
C LEU A 499 -10.19 -0.78 -6.91
N PHE A 500 -9.17 -1.46 -7.41
CA PHE A 500 -7.99 -0.83 -8.01
C PHE A 500 -8.16 -0.76 -9.52
N CYS A 501 -8.10 0.43 -10.08
CA CYS A 501 -8.24 0.72 -11.50
C CYS A 501 -6.89 0.66 -12.23
N GLY A 502 -6.95 0.61 -13.56
CA GLY A 502 -5.79 0.57 -14.43
C GLY A 502 -5.27 -0.84 -14.69
N ALA A 503 -4.15 -0.93 -15.41
CA ALA A 503 -3.49 -2.20 -15.69
C ALA A 503 -2.94 -2.83 -14.40
N ARG A 504 -2.84 -4.16 -14.36
CA ARG A 504 -2.36 -4.92 -13.18
C ARG A 504 -1.05 -4.38 -12.58
N THR A 505 -0.12 -3.92 -13.42
CA THR A 505 1.13 -3.30 -12.95
C THR A 505 0.86 -2.02 -12.15
N ALA A 506 -0.05 -1.17 -12.63
CA ALA A 506 -0.47 0.04 -11.94
C ALA A 506 -1.23 -0.28 -10.64
N GLN A 507 -2.13 -1.30 -10.67
CA GLN A 507 -2.82 -1.76 -9.47
C GLN A 507 -1.84 -2.19 -8.36
N PHE A 508 -0.79 -2.95 -8.69
CA PHE A 508 0.26 -3.31 -7.73
C PHE A 508 1.07 -2.12 -7.22
N HIS A 509 1.36 -1.14 -8.09
CA HIS A 509 2.01 0.11 -7.70
C HIS A 509 1.20 0.88 -6.67
N GLN A 510 -0.09 1.01 -6.90
CA GLN A 510 -1.03 1.67 -5.99
C GLN A 510 -1.03 1.00 -4.62
N VAL A 511 -1.21 -0.33 -4.58
CA VAL A 511 -1.19 -1.08 -3.32
C VAL A 511 0.14 -0.93 -2.59
N GLY A 512 1.28 -1.06 -3.30
CA GLY A 512 2.61 -1.02 -2.71
C GLY A 512 3.00 0.35 -2.13
N ASN A 513 2.46 1.44 -2.69
CA ASN A 513 2.75 2.81 -2.24
C ASN A 513 1.81 3.28 -1.13
N ALA A 514 0.66 2.64 -0.93
CA ALA A 514 -0.35 3.09 0.02
C ALA A 514 0.09 2.96 1.49
N VAL A 515 -0.47 3.82 2.34
CA VAL A 515 -0.50 3.62 3.79
C VAL A 515 -1.62 2.63 4.12
N PRO A 516 -1.40 1.64 5.01
CA PRO A 516 -2.46 0.70 5.39
C PRO A 516 -3.69 1.40 5.97
N PRO A 517 -4.88 1.27 5.35
CA PRO A 517 -6.09 1.97 5.82
C PRO A 517 -6.48 1.62 7.27
N TYR A 518 -6.26 0.38 7.72
CA TYR A 518 -6.56 -0.01 9.08
C TYR A 518 -5.68 0.68 10.13
N LEU A 519 -4.39 0.92 9.80
CA LEU A 519 -3.51 1.75 10.62
C LEU A 519 -3.96 3.22 10.58
N ALA A 520 -4.32 3.73 9.41
CA ALA A 520 -4.80 5.10 9.24
C ALA A 520 -6.10 5.36 10.03
N LYS A 521 -6.99 4.37 10.16
CA LYS A 521 -8.18 4.45 11.03
C LYS A 521 -7.79 4.63 12.48
N GLN A 522 -6.83 3.86 13.00
CA GLN A 522 -6.37 3.98 14.39
C GLN A 522 -5.73 5.36 14.65
N ILE A 523 -4.96 5.87 13.68
CA ILE A 523 -4.42 7.24 13.76
C ILE A 523 -5.55 8.26 13.78
N ALA A 524 -6.59 8.08 12.95
CA ALA A 524 -7.76 8.95 12.93
C ALA A 524 -8.51 8.97 14.26
N GLU A 525 -8.58 7.85 14.97
CA GLU A 525 -9.19 7.76 16.31
C GLU A 525 -8.39 8.57 17.35
N VAL A 526 -7.05 8.53 17.29
CA VAL A 526 -6.18 9.38 18.12
C VAL A 526 -6.43 10.87 17.81
N VAL A 527 -6.44 11.24 16.54
CA VAL A 527 -6.68 12.63 16.11
C VAL A 527 -8.08 13.11 16.48
N LEU A 528 -9.09 12.26 16.39
CA LEU A 528 -10.45 12.59 16.82
C LEU A 528 -10.48 13.00 18.31
N ASN A 529 -9.71 12.33 19.17
CA ASN A 529 -9.64 12.67 20.59
C ASN A 529 -8.97 14.05 20.81
N VAL A 530 -7.97 14.42 19.99
CA VAL A 530 -7.38 15.78 20.00
C VAL A 530 -8.44 16.84 19.68
N PHE A 531 -9.23 16.67 18.61
CA PHE A 531 -10.27 17.61 18.25
C PHE A 531 -11.41 17.68 19.28
N LYS A 532 -11.77 16.56 19.90
CA LYS A 532 -12.75 16.56 20.99
C LYS A 532 -12.28 17.35 22.20
N ALA A 533 -11.03 17.14 22.63
CA ALA A 533 -10.45 17.85 23.76
C ALA A 533 -10.27 19.35 23.49
N HIS A 534 -9.94 19.73 22.25
CA HIS A 534 -9.84 21.15 21.84
C HIS A 534 -11.22 21.85 21.81
N SER A 535 -12.29 21.13 21.54
CA SER A 535 -13.66 21.69 21.42
C SER A 535 -14.36 21.83 22.79
N LEU A 536 -13.75 21.38 23.88
CA LEU A 536 -14.22 21.53 25.27
C LEU A 536 -13.61 22.75 25.93
#